data_51549972bbcdaca45084f1d382c82137
#
_entry.id   51549972bbcdaca45084f1d382c82137
#
_cell.length_a   1.000
_cell.length_b   1.000
_cell.length_c   1.000
_cell.angle_alpha   90.00
_cell.angle_beta   90.00
_cell.angle_gamma   90.00
#
_symmetry.space_group_name_H-M   'P 1'
#
loop_
_entity.id
_entity.type
_entity.pdbx_description
1 polymer ?
#
loop_
_entity_poly.entity_id
_entity_poly.type
_entity_poly.pdbx_seq_one_letter_code
_entity_poly.pdbx_strand_id
1 'polypeptide(L)'
;MQVKSFDYNVSHVDENENYYTSCNTNKERGYFFSLLKTVKLTIYKWTHWEYYPFQLVYLPMYFVWLYYAIKARSLFFFAASNPLIKNGGFLMESKKSIYDLMPTTVYPSTLFVKTENTVDVVLQKMNSVNLNFPVIAKPDVGMRGMAVKKINSIAELQHYISTITVDYLIQEFIDLPQEAGIFYVRIPGEIKGKITGIVAKEFMTVTGDGKSSVLDLVERNPRYLLQLDALSKIYGSRLSEIIPKGQTVNLIPYGNHCRGTKFIDATGWASEKLNDAIDDVCLQIPQFYYGRLDLKFNSIEELEEGKNFSIIELNAAGSEPTHIYDPTHSIFFAWKEIAKHFRLLYKVSVINKRNGASYLNFKEGMQMLKENKELTKKLKAVAL
;
A
#
# COMPACT_ATOMS: atom_id res chain seq x y z
N MET A 1 -1.96 -13.03 -21.93
CA MET A 1 -2.22 -14.21 -21.07
C MET A 1 -3.13 -13.74 -19.95
N GLN A 2 -4.41 -14.12 -19.92
CA GLN A 2 -5.34 -13.62 -18.91
C GLN A 2 -5.00 -14.21 -17.54
N VAL A 3 -4.66 -13.36 -16.58
CA VAL A 3 -4.50 -13.73 -15.17
C VAL A 3 -5.90 -13.78 -14.56
N LYS A 4 -6.39 -14.99 -14.22
CA LYS A 4 -7.66 -15.12 -13.48
C LYS A 4 -7.42 -14.79 -12.01
N SER A 5 -8.25 -13.91 -11.45
CA SER A 5 -8.34 -13.75 -10.00
C SER A 5 -9.06 -14.97 -9.42
N PHE A 6 -8.57 -15.46 -8.27
CA PHE A 6 -9.33 -16.43 -7.47
C PHE A 6 -10.54 -15.69 -6.88
N ASP A 7 -11.76 -16.15 -7.18
CA ASP A 7 -12.97 -15.56 -6.61
C ASP A 7 -12.98 -15.76 -5.09
N TYR A 8 -13.09 -14.64 -4.39
CA TYR A 8 -13.22 -14.59 -2.93
C TYR A 8 -14.66 -14.98 -2.55
N ASN A 9 -14.96 -16.26 -2.44
CA ASN A 9 -16.17 -16.72 -1.75
C ASN A 9 -15.76 -17.25 -0.37
N VAL A 10 -16.04 -16.48 0.67
CA VAL A 10 -16.00 -16.95 2.06
C VAL A 10 -17.27 -17.77 2.28
N SER A 11 -17.22 -19.06 2.01
CA SER A 11 -18.23 -19.98 2.54
C SER A 11 -17.91 -20.31 3.99
N HIS A 12 -18.92 -20.29 4.84
CA HIS A 12 -18.88 -20.69 6.25
C HIS A 12 -18.11 -22.01 6.42
N VAL A 13 -17.07 -21.99 7.26
CA VAL A 13 -16.43 -23.21 7.71
C VAL A 13 -17.21 -23.69 8.94
N ASP A 14 -17.91 -24.81 8.81
CA ASP A 14 -18.44 -25.55 9.94
C ASP A 14 -17.29 -26.02 10.84
N GLU A 15 -17.30 -25.57 12.08
CA GLU A 15 -16.49 -26.14 13.16
C GLU A 15 -17.08 -27.50 13.53
N ASN A 16 -16.48 -28.59 13.00
CA ASN A 16 -16.44 -29.89 13.66
C ASN A 16 -15.87 -30.93 12.68
N GLU A 17 -14.62 -31.29 12.86
CA GLU A 17 -14.17 -32.67 12.72
C GLU A 17 -12.76 -32.85 13.33
N ASN A 18 -12.78 -33.62 14.43
CA ASN A 18 -11.61 -34.19 15.07
C ASN A 18 -10.92 -35.20 14.13
N TYR A 19 -9.69 -34.92 13.70
CA TYR A 19 -8.77 -35.93 13.19
C TYR A 19 -7.52 -35.99 14.05
N TYR A 20 -7.60 -36.69 15.16
CA TYR A 20 -6.45 -37.23 15.86
C TYR A 20 -6.58 -38.75 15.91
N THR A 21 -5.89 -39.44 15.01
CA THR A 21 -5.36 -40.78 15.32
C THR A 21 -4.26 -41.20 14.34
N SER A 22 -3.17 -41.67 14.92
CA SER A 22 -2.09 -42.52 14.37
C SER A 22 -1.02 -41.86 13.48
N CYS A 23 0.16 -41.61 14.02
CA CYS A 23 1.41 -42.30 13.68
C CYS A 23 2.63 -41.63 14.33
N ASN A 24 3.20 -42.22 15.34
CA ASN A 24 4.30 -41.68 16.15
C ASN A 24 5.67 -41.59 15.45
N THR A 25 5.84 -42.12 14.25
CA THR A 25 7.11 -42.08 13.48
C THR A 25 7.20 -40.87 12.53
N ASN A 26 6.08 -40.18 12.24
CA ASN A 26 6.04 -38.99 11.40
C ASN A 26 6.24 -37.68 12.18
N LYS A 27 6.10 -37.69 13.51
CA LYS A 27 6.22 -36.49 14.33
C LYS A 27 7.66 -35.95 14.39
N GLU A 28 8.65 -36.77 14.51
CA GLU A 28 10.06 -36.33 14.58
C GLU A 28 10.57 -35.86 13.22
N ARG A 29 10.21 -36.51 12.12
CA ARG A 29 10.50 -36.05 10.77
C ARG A 29 9.77 -34.72 10.49
N GLY A 30 8.52 -34.57 10.86
CA GLY A 30 7.75 -33.35 10.74
C GLY A 30 8.35 -32.20 11.53
N TYR A 31 8.85 -32.46 12.75
CA TYR A 31 9.50 -31.45 13.60
C TYR A 31 10.83 -30.98 13.01
N PHE A 32 11.64 -31.91 12.51
CA PHE A 32 12.94 -31.62 11.88
C PHE A 32 12.76 -30.81 10.56
N PHE A 33 11.81 -31.19 9.72
CA PHE A 33 11.47 -30.42 8.51
C PHE A 33 10.91 -29.01 8.85
N SER A 34 10.07 -28.90 9.87
CA SER A 34 9.57 -27.62 10.38
C SER A 34 10.70 -26.76 10.92
N LEU A 35 11.65 -27.33 11.66
CA LEU A 35 12.81 -26.61 12.19
C LEU A 35 13.74 -26.12 11.07
N LEU A 36 14.07 -26.96 10.09
CA LEU A 36 14.88 -26.58 8.93
C LEU A 36 14.22 -25.48 8.11
N LYS A 37 12.91 -25.55 7.92
CA LYS A 37 12.11 -24.52 7.24
C LYS A 37 12.17 -23.20 8.00
N THR A 38 12.01 -23.22 9.31
CA THR A 38 12.10 -22.04 10.19
C THR A 38 13.50 -21.42 10.13
N VAL A 39 14.55 -22.22 10.22
CA VAL A 39 15.94 -21.74 10.12
C VAL A 39 16.20 -21.13 8.76
N LYS A 40 15.78 -21.77 7.66
CA LYS A 40 15.92 -21.24 6.29
C LYS A 40 15.21 -19.91 6.12
N LEU A 41 13.98 -19.76 6.64
CA LEU A 41 13.22 -18.50 6.58
C LEU A 41 13.86 -17.41 7.44
N THR A 42 14.41 -17.78 8.60
CA THR A 42 15.13 -16.83 9.46
C THR A 42 16.39 -16.32 8.75
N ILE A 43 17.18 -17.20 8.15
CA ILE A 43 18.36 -16.82 7.35
C ILE A 43 17.91 -15.92 6.18
N TYR A 44 16.86 -16.29 5.47
CA TYR A 44 16.32 -15.49 4.37
C TYR A 44 15.95 -14.06 4.82
N LYS A 45 15.24 -13.91 5.95
CA LYS A 45 14.90 -12.58 6.52
C LYS A 45 16.16 -11.77 6.88
N TRP A 46 17.20 -12.40 7.41
CA TRP A 46 18.43 -11.71 7.80
C TRP A 46 19.36 -11.39 6.63
N THR A 47 19.24 -12.11 5.52
CA THR A 47 20.02 -11.82 4.31
C THR A 47 19.33 -10.81 3.37
N HIS A 48 18.05 -10.53 3.59
CA HIS A 48 17.26 -9.60 2.80
C HIS A 48 16.79 -8.46 3.68
N TRP A 49 17.50 -7.35 3.65
CA TRP A 49 17.27 -6.19 4.53
C TRP A 49 15.84 -5.62 4.43
N GLU A 50 15.13 -5.82 3.33
CA GLU A 50 13.73 -5.43 3.13
C GLU A 50 12.76 -6.03 4.18
N TYR A 51 13.18 -7.09 4.87
CA TYR A 51 12.45 -7.73 5.98
C TYR A 51 12.93 -7.26 7.36
N TYR A 52 13.91 -6.37 7.43
CA TYR A 52 14.39 -5.87 8.72
C TYR A 52 13.30 -5.04 9.42
N PRO A 53 13.26 -5.07 10.75
CA PRO A 53 12.37 -4.20 11.49
C PRO A 53 12.56 -2.74 11.09
N PHE A 54 11.44 -2.03 10.91
CA PHE A 54 11.43 -0.62 10.50
C PHE A 54 12.38 0.24 11.36
N GLN A 55 12.38 0.01 12.68
CA GLN A 55 13.24 0.73 13.61
C GLN A 55 14.73 0.56 13.29
N LEU A 56 15.15 -0.64 12.86
CA LEU A 56 16.54 -0.90 12.52
C LEU A 56 16.96 -0.19 11.23
N VAL A 57 16.08 -0.21 10.22
CA VAL A 57 16.33 0.48 8.94
C VAL A 57 16.39 2.00 9.14
N TYR A 58 15.50 2.55 9.97
CA TYR A 58 15.38 4.00 10.17
C TYR A 58 16.25 4.56 11.27
N LEU A 59 16.93 3.73 12.08
CA LEU A 59 17.80 4.22 13.18
C LEU A 59 18.83 5.27 12.71
N PRO A 60 19.62 5.05 11.64
CA PRO A 60 20.53 6.08 11.14
C PRO A 60 19.79 7.30 10.57
N MET A 61 18.60 7.09 10.02
CA MET A 61 17.80 8.13 9.39
C MET A 61 17.17 9.09 10.42
N TYR A 62 17.00 8.68 11.68
CA TYR A 62 16.59 9.60 12.75
C TYR A 62 17.62 10.71 13.00
N PHE A 63 18.92 10.44 12.84
CA PHE A 63 19.94 11.48 12.93
C PHE A 63 19.87 12.46 11.77
N VAL A 64 19.60 11.98 10.56
CA VAL A 64 19.38 12.82 9.38
C VAL A 64 18.12 13.67 9.55
N TRP A 65 17.04 13.08 10.06
CA TRP A 65 15.81 13.81 10.38
C TRP A 65 16.06 14.91 11.42
N LEU A 66 16.73 14.57 12.51
CA LEU A 66 17.06 15.52 13.58
C LEU A 66 17.91 16.69 13.06
N TYR A 67 18.89 16.42 12.19
CA TYR A 67 19.68 17.47 11.54
C TYR A 67 18.78 18.47 10.79
N TYR A 68 17.81 17.99 9.98
CA TYR A 68 16.89 18.88 9.29
C TYR A 68 15.88 19.55 10.21
N ALA A 69 15.44 18.88 11.26
CA ALA A 69 14.57 19.47 12.28
C ALA A 69 15.25 20.65 13.02
N ILE A 70 16.52 20.51 13.38
CA ILE A 70 17.32 21.59 13.96
C ILE A 70 17.45 22.75 12.97
N LYS A 71 17.77 22.48 11.71
CA LYS A 71 17.87 23.52 10.65
C LYS A 71 16.53 24.22 10.41
N ALA A 72 15.43 23.50 10.47
CA ALA A 72 14.08 24.06 10.35
C ALA A 72 13.60 24.76 11.64
N ARG A 73 14.26 24.56 12.78
CA ARG A 73 13.81 24.95 14.13
C ARG A 73 12.44 24.38 14.47
N SER A 74 12.12 23.20 13.95
CA SER A 74 10.86 22.50 14.20
C SER A 74 11.02 21.01 13.96
N LEU A 75 10.56 20.16 14.88
CA LEU A 75 10.49 18.71 14.70
C LEU A 75 9.45 18.32 13.64
N PHE A 76 8.45 19.17 13.46
CA PHE A 76 7.29 18.92 12.59
C PHE A 76 7.30 19.82 11.35
N PHE A 77 8.51 20.12 10.84
CA PHE A 77 8.71 20.98 9.65
C PHE A 77 7.99 20.47 8.40
N PHE A 78 7.83 19.16 8.29
CA PHE A 78 7.18 18.50 7.15
C PHE A 78 5.73 18.97 6.91
N ALA A 79 5.05 19.49 7.93
CA ALA A 79 3.66 19.95 7.81
C ALA A 79 3.49 21.07 6.76
N ALA A 80 4.54 21.82 6.45
CA ALA A 80 4.51 22.83 5.42
C ALA A 80 4.84 22.30 4.02
N SER A 81 5.11 21.01 3.83
CA SER A 81 5.48 20.48 2.52
C SER A 81 4.33 20.52 1.50
N ASN A 82 3.11 20.27 1.95
CA ASN A 82 1.88 20.34 1.15
C ASN A 82 0.82 21.11 1.95
N PRO A 83 0.81 22.44 1.86
CA PRO A 83 0.07 23.30 2.80
C PRO A 83 -1.45 23.06 2.85
N LEU A 84 -2.08 22.57 1.78
CA LEU A 84 -3.52 22.28 1.74
C LEU A 84 -3.88 20.87 2.23
N ILE A 85 -2.87 20.01 2.49
CA ILE A 85 -3.11 18.68 3.05
C ILE A 85 -2.88 18.72 4.54
N LYS A 86 -3.82 18.21 5.33
CA LYS A 86 -3.70 18.15 6.80
C LYS A 86 -2.33 17.56 7.22
N ASN A 87 -1.63 18.24 8.10
CA ASN A 87 -0.29 17.86 8.58
C ASN A 87 0.74 17.66 7.45
N GLY A 88 0.57 18.33 6.29
CA GLY A 88 1.39 18.11 5.10
C GLY A 88 1.21 16.72 4.47
N GLY A 89 0.24 15.92 4.95
CA GLY A 89 0.04 14.52 4.59
C GLY A 89 1.10 13.59 5.17
N PHE A 90 1.53 13.87 6.41
CA PHE A 90 2.46 12.98 7.11
C PHE A 90 1.71 11.87 7.86
N LEU A 91 0.68 12.24 8.60
CA LEU A 91 -0.22 11.35 9.33
C LEU A 91 -1.58 12.03 9.53
N MET A 92 -2.65 11.24 9.65
CA MET A 92 -4.01 11.69 9.94
C MET A 92 -4.65 12.54 8.83
N GLU A 93 -4.14 12.44 7.62
CA GLU A 93 -4.80 12.99 6.43
C GLU A 93 -6.00 12.13 6.02
N SER A 94 -7.05 12.80 5.56
CA SER A 94 -8.23 12.17 4.96
C SER A 94 -7.97 11.93 3.47
N LYS A 95 -8.18 10.70 3.01
CA LYS A 95 -8.10 10.35 1.58
C LYS A 95 -9.14 11.10 0.77
N LYS A 96 -10.35 11.25 1.34
CA LYS A 96 -11.41 12.05 0.70
C LYS A 96 -10.97 13.48 0.48
N SER A 97 -10.40 14.12 1.51
CA SER A 97 -9.92 15.51 1.39
C SER A 97 -8.80 15.64 0.36
N ILE A 98 -7.95 14.62 0.19
CA ILE A 98 -6.92 14.60 -0.86
C ILE A 98 -7.57 14.45 -2.24
N TYR A 99 -8.54 13.53 -2.41
CA TYR A 99 -9.26 13.39 -3.69
C TYR A 99 -10.00 14.67 -4.07
N ASP A 100 -10.53 15.42 -3.10
CA ASP A 100 -11.20 16.71 -3.36
C ASP A 100 -10.25 17.80 -3.92
N LEU A 101 -8.94 17.64 -3.75
CA LEU A 101 -7.93 18.50 -4.35
C LEU A 101 -7.50 18.03 -5.75
N MET A 102 -7.83 16.80 -6.14
CA MET A 102 -7.38 16.19 -7.39
C MET A 102 -8.42 16.38 -8.51
N PRO A 103 -8.00 16.45 -9.78
CA PRO A 103 -8.93 16.36 -10.89
C PRO A 103 -9.73 15.05 -10.85
N THR A 104 -11.04 15.12 -11.04
CA THR A 104 -11.94 13.95 -10.96
C THR A 104 -11.66 12.89 -12.03
N THR A 105 -10.94 13.26 -13.08
CA THR A 105 -10.59 12.36 -14.20
C THR A 105 -9.42 11.43 -13.93
N VAL A 106 -8.62 11.69 -12.87
CA VAL A 106 -7.37 10.95 -12.62
C VAL A 106 -7.46 9.95 -11.48
N TYR A 107 -8.59 9.86 -10.77
CA TYR A 107 -8.79 8.90 -9.70
C TYR A 107 -10.13 8.17 -9.83
N PRO A 108 -10.28 6.97 -9.22
CA PRO A 108 -11.51 6.18 -9.33
C PRO A 108 -12.70 6.90 -8.70
N SER A 109 -13.91 6.69 -9.23
CA SER A 109 -15.13 7.14 -8.58
C SER A 109 -15.14 6.71 -7.11
N THR A 110 -15.34 7.67 -6.19
CA THR A 110 -15.13 7.46 -4.75
C THR A 110 -16.25 8.09 -3.95
N LEU A 111 -16.87 7.27 -3.10
CA LEU A 111 -17.94 7.67 -2.18
C LEU A 111 -17.40 7.71 -0.75
N PHE A 112 -17.61 8.82 -0.05
CA PHE A 112 -17.36 8.92 1.39
C PHE A 112 -18.58 8.41 2.17
N VAL A 113 -18.33 7.54 3.13
CA VAL A 113 -19.35 6.90 3.97
C VAL A 113 -19.00 7.09 5.44
N LYS A 114 -19.97 7.59 6.19
CA LYS A 114 -19.86 7.68 7.65
C LYS A 114 -20.20 6.36 8.31
N THR A 115 -19.57 6.08 9.42
CA THR A 115 -19.74 4.83 10.19
C THR A 115 -21.19 4.55 10.58
N GLU A 116 -22.00 5.61 10.81
CA GLU A 116 -23.42 5.48 11.17
C GLU A 116 -24.34 5.12 9.99
N ASN A 117 -23.85 5.10 8.74
CA ASN A 117 -24.70 4.78 7.59
C ASN A 117 -25.07 3.30 7.54
N THR A 118 -26.35 3.02 7.34
CA THR A 118 -26.85 1.66 7.12
C THR A 118 -26.49 1.16 5.72
N VAL A 119 -26.57 -0.15 5.52
CA VAL A 119 -26.29 -0.78 4.20
C VAL A 119 -27.18 -0.19 3.11
N ASP A 120 -28.47 0.00 3.39
CA ASP A 120 -29.42 0.55 2.42
C ASP A 120 -29.05 1.97 1.99
N VAL A 121 -28.64 2.82 2.94
CA VAL A 121 -28.17 4.17 2.66
C VAL A 121 -26.90 4.14 1.81
N VAL A 122 -26.00 3.22 2.09
CA VAL A 122 -24.75 3.07 1.31
C VAL A 122 -25.06 2.61 -0.11
N LEU A 123 -25.91 1.60 -0.29
CA LEU A 123 -26.33 1.11 -1.61
C LEU A 123 -27.06 2.21 -2.41
N GLN A 124 -27.92 2.99 -1.78
CA GLN A 124 -28.59 4.11 -2.43
C GLN A 124 -27.60 5.18 -2.91
N LYS A 125 -26.61 5.51 -2.07
CA LYS A 125 -25.52 6.42 -2.45
C LYS A 125 -24.63 5.86 -3.57
N MET A 126 -24.30 4.57 -3.53
CA MET A 126 -23.52 3.90 -4.60
C MET A 126 -24.27 4.00 -5.94
N ASN A 127 -25.57 3.71 -5.94
CA ASN A 127 -26.41 3.83 -7.14
C ASN A 127 -26.44 5.28 -7.68
N SER A 128 -26.49 6.29 -6.80
CA SER A 128 -26.53 7.70 -7.22
C SER A 128 -25.27 8.19 -7.95
N VAL A 129 -24.14 7.48 -7.78
CA VAL A 129 -22.85 7.76 -8.43
C VAL A 129 -22.40 6.64 -9.38
N ASN A 130 -23.30 5.73 -9.75
CA ASN A 130 -23.05 4.58 -10.63
C ASN A 130 -21.90 3.68 -10.19
N LEU A 131 -21.69 3.51 -8.88
CA LEU A 131 -20.71 2.56 -8.34
C LEU A 131 -21.34 1.17 -8.25
N ASN A 132 -20.74 0.21 -8.98
CA ASN A 132 -21.17 -1.18 -9.03
C ASN A 132 -20.10 -2.11 -8.47
N PHE A 133 -20.49 -3.28 -7.97
CA PHE A 133 -19.54 -4.32 -7.55
C PHE A 133 -18.77 -4.88 -8.77
N PRO A 134 -17.47 -5.23 -8.57
CA PRO A 134 -16.71 -5.12 -7.33
C PRO A 134 -16.27 -3.69 -7.02
N VAL A 135 -16.17 -3.36 -5.72
CA VAL A 135 -15.66 -2.07 -5.23
C VAL A 135 -14.55 -2.30 -4.20
N ILE A 136 -13.77 -1.27 -3.91
CA ILE A 136 -12.81 -1.26 -2.81
C ILE A 136 -13.40 -0.47 -1.64
N ALA A 137 -13.51 -1.10 -0.47
CA ALA A 137 -13.79 -0.44 0.79
C ALA A 137 -12.47 -0.19 1.55
N LYS A 138 -12.26 1.02 2.03
CA LYS A 138 -11.03 1.40 2.75
C LYS A 138 -11.30 2.52 3.75
N PRO A 139 -10.65 2.55 4.94
CA PRO A 139 -10.74 3.67 5.87
C PRO A 139 -10.35 4.98 5.19
N ASP A 140 -11.09 6.07 5.48
CA ASP A 140 -10.75 7.40 4.99
C ASP A 140 -9.39 7.85 5.53
N VAL A 141 -9.17 7.69 6.82
CA VAL A 141 -7.86 7.90 7.46
C VAL A 141 -7.27 6.55 7.83
N GLY A 142 -6.08 6.25 7.35
CA GLY A 142 -5.41 4.98 7.64
C GLY A 142 -4.23 4.71 6.72
N MET A 143 -3.41 3.73 7.07
CA MET A 143 -2.16 3.43 6.39
C MET A 143 -1.94 1.92 6.20
N ARG A 144 -1.00 1.56 5.34
CA ARG A 144 -0.48 0.20 5.13
C ARG A 144 -1.55 -0.83 4.77
N GLY A 145 -2.65 -0.40 4.13
CA GLY A 145 -3.73 -1.28 3.70
C GLY A 145 -4.55 -1.91 4.84
N MET A 146 -4.49 -1.35 6.07
CA MET A 146 -5.33 -1.81 7.18
C MET A 146 -6.79 -1.59 6.85
N ALA A 147 -7.62 -2.63 7.08
CA ALA A 147 -9.06 -2.64 6.80
C ALA A 147 -9.43 -2.30 5.33
N VAL A 148 -8.52 -2.50 4.38
CA VAL A 148 -8.81 -2.41 2.94
C VAL A 148 -9.32 -3.76 2.45
N LYS A 149 -10.50 -3.77 1.80
CA LYS A 149 -11.14 -4.97 1.28
C LYS A 149 -11.77 -4.74 -0.09
N LYS A 150 -11.59 -5.69 -1.00
CA LYS A 150 -12.38 -5.79 -2.22
C LYS A 150 -13.73 -6.39 -1.85
N ILE A 151 -14.80 -5.75 -2.25
CA ILE A 151 -16.19 -6.13 -1.96
C ILE A 151 -16.85 -6.52 -3.27
N ASN A 152 -17.32 -7.77 -3.36
CA ASN A 152 -17.90 -8.31 -4.59
C ASN A 152 -19.42 -8.43 -4.53
N SER A 153 -20.02 -8.30 -3.34
CA SER A 153 -21.47 -8.51 -3.13
C SER A 153 -22.03 -7.65 -2.00
N ILE A 154 -23.36 -7.55 -1.97
CA ILE A 154 -24.07 -6.88 -0.88
C ILE A 154 -23.80 -7.55 0.47
N ALA A 155 -23.69 -8.87 0.53
CA ALA A 155 -23.38 -9.60 1.76
C ALA A 155 -21.99 -9.24 2.30
N GLU A 156 -20.98 -9.15 1.43
CA GLU A 156 -19.63 -8.70 1.83
C GLU A 156 -19.63 -7.24 2.28
N LEU A 157 -20.42 -6.37 1.62
CA LEU A 157 -20.59 -4.97 2.04
C LEU A 157 -21.22 -4.90 3.43
N GLN A 158 -22.27 -5.66 3.68
CA GLN A 158 -22.95 -5.72 4.97
C GLN A 158 -22.00 -6.18 6.08
N HIS A 159 -21.20 -7.21 5.81
CA HIS A 159 -20.18 -7.67 6.75
C HIS A 159 -19.10 -6.57 7.00
N TYR A 160 -18.64 -5.89 5.96
CA TYR A 160 -17.68 -4.80 6.13
C TYR A 160 -18.25 -3.68 7.01
N ILE A 161 -19.48 -3.23 6.73
CA ILE A 161 -20.16 -2.17 7.49
C ILE A 161 -20.34 -2.56 8.95
N SER A 162 -20.67 -3.82 9.24
CA SER A 162 -20.85 -4.29 10.61
C SER A 162 -19.55 -4.35 11.44
N THR A 163 -18.39 -4.40 10.78
CA THR A 163 -17.10 -4.56 11.44
C THR A 163 -16.27 -3.27 11.50
N ILE A 164 -16.43 -2.38 10.52
CA ILE A 164 -15.66 -1.14 10.48
C ILE A 164 -16.13 -0.15 11.56
N THR A 165 -15.18 0.49 12.23
CA THR A 165 -15.47 1.41 13.36
C THR A 165 -15.01 2.85 13.11
N VAL A 166 -14.66 3.16 11.87
CA VAL A 166 -14.20 4.49 11.42
C VAL A 166 -14.86 4.84 10.08
N ASP A 167 -14.92 6.11 9.76
CA ASP A 167 -15.38 6.56 8.45
C ASP A 167 -14.52 5.98 7.34
N TYR A 168 -15.13 5.67 6.21
CA TYR A 168 -14.50 4.92 5.13
C TYR A 168 -14.93 5.40 3.75
N LEU A 169 -14.22 4.92 2.74
CA LEU A 169 -14.50 5.15 1.34
C LEU A 169 -14.97 3.86 0.68
N ILE A 170 -15.94 3.98 -0.21
CA ILE A 170 -16.25 2.98 -1.23
C ILE A 170 -15.74 3.55 -2.55
N GLN A 171 -14.84 2.83 -3.19
CA GLN A 171 -14.17 3.27 -4.41
C GLN A 171 -14.32 2.24 -5.50
N GLU A 172 -14.48 2.70 -6.74
CA GLU A 172 -14.47 1.87 -7.93
C GLU A 172 -13.23 0.96 -7.95
N PHE A 173 -13.44 -0.30 -8.29
CA PHE A 173 -12.35 -1.25 -8.51
C PHE A 173 -11.74 -1.06 -9.89
N ILE A 174 -10.50 -0.61 -9.94
CA ILE A 174 -9.77 -0.43 -11.20
C ILE A 174 -9.08 -1.73 -11.59
N ASP A 175 -9.53 -2.32 -12.69
CA ASP A 175 -8.99 -3.58 -13.23
C ASP A 175 -7.96 -3.32 -14.35
N LEU A 176 -6.94 -2.51 -14.03
CA LEU A 176 -5.79 -2.30 -14.92
C LEU A 176 -4.64 -3.22 -14.52
N PRO A 177 -3.86 -3.75 -15.51
CA PRO A 177 -2.95 -4.87 -15.29
C PRO A 177 -1.70 -4.51 -14.49
N GLN A 178 -1.28 -3.25 -14.52
CA GLN A 178 -0.04 -2.81 -13.88
C GLN A 178 -0.33 -1.88 -12.71
N GLU A 179 0.56 -1.90 -11.71
CA GLU A 179 0.51 -0.98 -10.57
C GLU A 179 1.90 -0.47 -10.26
N ALA A 180 2.03 0.85 -10.09
CA ALA A 180 3.26 1.50 -9.71
C ALA A 180 3.05 2.58 -8.66
N GLY A 181 4.11 2.86 -7.89
CA GLY A 181 4.20 4.05 -7.06
C GLY A 181 5.22 5.02 -7.65
N ILE A 182 4.80 6.22 -8.01
CA ILE A 182 5.63 7.26 -8.60
C ILE A 182 5.88 8.35 -7.56
N PHE A 183 7.13 8.53 -7.17
CA PHE A 183 7.51 9.59 -6.24
C PHE A 183 7.81 10.87 -7.00
N TYR A 184 7.03 11.92 -6.70
CA TYR A 184 7.10 13.21 -7.34
C TYR A 184 7.52 14.30 -6.35
N VAL A 185 8.38 15.22 -6.81
CA VAL A 185 8.79 16.40 -6.03
C VAL A 185 8.87 17.62 -6.94
N ARG A 186 8.22 18.71 -6.52
CA ARG A 186 8.36 20.03 -7.11
C ARG A 186 8.84 21.02 -6.05
N ILE A 187 9.90 21.73 -6.33
CA ILE A 187 10.38 22.76 -5.41
C ILE A 187 9.49 23.99 -5.57
N PRO A 188 8.93 24.56 -4.47
CA PRO A 188 8.10 25.75 -4.58
C PRO A 188 8.82 26.89 -5.29
N GLY A 189 8.19 27.45 -6.33
CA GLY A 189 8.80 28.44 -7.23
C GLY A 189 9.39 27.87 -8.51
N GLU A 190 9.64 26.56 -8.58
CA GLU A 190 9.99 25.90 -9.84
C GLU A 190 8.73 25.63 -10.69
N ILE A 191 8.85 25.81 -12.01
CA ILE A 191 7.75 25.65 -12.97
C ILE A 191 7.36 24.17 -13.08
N LYS A 192 8.35 23.27 -13.15
CA LYS A 192 8.18 21.82 -13.31
C LYS A 192 8.69 21.06 -12.08
N GLY A 193 8.02 19.96 -11.77
CA GLY A 193 8.48 18.98 -10.81
C GLY A 193 9.26 17.85 -11.47
N LYS A 194 9.66 16.86 -10.66
CA LYS A 194 10.48 15.72 -11.11
C LYS A 194 10.00 14.44 -10.44
N ILE A 195 10.00 13.38 -11.23
CA ILE A 195 9.96 12.01 -10.72
C ILE A 195 11.32 11.72 -10.07
N THR A 196 11.31 11.30 -8.82
CA THR A 196 12.54 11.02 -8.05
C THR A 196 12.75 9.55 -7.76
N GLY A 197 11.74 8.71 -8.05
CA GLY A 197 11.78 7.26 -7.96
C GLY A 197 10.45 6.65 -8.43
N ILE A 198 10.53 5.47 -9.04
CA ILE A 198 9.36 4.67 -9.45
C ILE A 198 9.53 3.28 -8.89
N VAL A 199 8.49 2.75 -8.25
CA VAL A 199 8.39 1.34 -7.87
C VAL A 199 7.32 0.67 -8.71
N ALA A 200 7.67 -0.38 -9.43
CA ALA A 200 6.71 -1.29 -10.04
C ALA A 200 6.33 -2.39 -9.04
N LYS A 201 5.06 -2.78 -9.01
CA LYS A 201 4.54 -3.78 -8.06
C LYS A 201 4.30 -5.10 -8.79
N GLU A 202 5.12 -6.10 -8.47
CA GLU A 202 4.95 -7.47 -8.95
C GLU A 202 4.12 -8.24 -7.92
N PHE A 203 2.90 -8.62 -8.32
CA PHE A 203 1.96 -9.32 -7.45
C PHE A 203 2.42 -10.74 -7.16
N MET A 204 1.98 -11.29 -6.02
CA MET A 204 2.21 -12.69 -5.66
C MET A 204 1.37 -13.60 -6.55
N THR A 205 2.00 -14.22 -7.53
CA THR A 205 1.34 -15.12 -8.47
C THR A 205 1.98 -16.51 -8.45
N VAL A 206 1.19 -17.56 -8.69
CA VAL A 206 1.67 -18.91 -8.94
C VAL A 206 1.17 -19.40 -10.28
N THR A 207 2.02 -20.12 -11.01
CA THR A 207 1.65 -20.74 -12.29
C THR A 207 1.56 -22.23 -12.11
N GLY A 208 0.41 -22.81 -12.44
CA GLY A 208 0.15 -24.23 -12.33
C GLY A 208 1.02 -25.07 -13.25
N ASP A 209 1.47 -26.21 -12.74
CA ASP A 209 2.15 -27.26 -13.52
C ASP A 209 1.23 -28.46 -13.82
N GLY A 210 -0.04 -28.39 -13.38
CA GLY A 210 -1.05 -29.43 -13.52
C GLY A 210 -0.88 -30.62 -12.56
N LYS A 211 0.01 -30.52 -11.58
CA LYS A 211 0.33 -31.61 -10.64
C LYS A 211 0.46 -31.13 -9.21
N SER A 212 1.07 -29.96 -9.00
CA SER A 212 1.35 -29.40 -7.69
C SER A 212 0.14 -28.61 -7.18
N SER A 213 -0.10 -28.68 -5.86
CA SER A 213 -1.06 -27.83 -5.19
C SER A 213 -0.60 -26.37 -5.13
N VAL A 214 -1.52 -25.45 -4.84
CA VAL A 214 -1.17 -24.04 -4.56
C VAL A 214 -0.14 -23.96 -3.45
N LEU A 215 -0.30 -24.77 -2.40
CA LEU A 215 0.64 -24.83 -1.28
C LEU A 215 2.05 -25.24 -1.74
N ASP A 216 2.16 -26.30 -2.54
CA ASP A 216 3.45 -26.77 -3.06
C ASP A 216 4.14 -25.67 -3.90
N LEU A 217 3.38 -24.93 -4.70
CA LEU A 217 3.89 -23.84 -5.53
C LEU A 217 4.34 -22.65 -4.68
N VAL A 218 3.60 -22.30 -3.64
CA VAL A 218 3.97 -21.27 -2.65
C VAL A 218 5.26 -21.64 -1.92
N GLU A 219 5.41 -22.91 -1.51
CA GLU A 219 6.57 -23.37 -0.76
C GLU A 219 7.89 -23.33 -1.54
N ARG A 220 7.84 -23.31 -2.86
CA ARG A 220 9.03 -23.17 -3.73
C ARG A 220 9.69 -21.79 -3.64
N ASN A 221 8.94 -20.76 -3.24
CA ASN A 221 9.45 -19.40 -3.16
C ASN A 221 9.53 -18.93 -1.70
N PRO A 222 10.74 -18.66 -1.16
CA PRO A 222 10.91 -18.22 0.23
C PRO A 222 10.12 -16.95 0.58
N ARG A 223 9.98 -16.00 -0.36
CA ARG A 223 9.16 -14.78 -0.18
C ARG A 223 7.69 -15.13 0.04
N TYR A 224 7.14 -16.06 -0.75
CA TYR A 224 5.75 -16.49 -0.64
C TYR A 224 5.52 -17.31 0.63
N LEU A 225 6.49 -18.14 0.99
CA LEU A 225 6.45 -18.94 2.21
C LEU A 225 6.34 -18.06 3.48
N LEU A 226 6.89 -16.84 3.46
CA LEU A 226 6.73 -15.88 4.57
C LEU A 226 5.28 -15.41 4.75
N GLN A 227 4.41 -15.59 3.75
CA GLN A 227 3.01 -15.20 3.78
C GLN A 227 2.07 -16.39 4.03
N LEU A 228 2.62 -17.61 4.28
CA LEU A 228 1.82 -18.81 4.36
C LEU A 228 0.71 -18.75 5.43
N ASP A 229 1.00 -18.17 6.60
CA ASP A 229 -0.01 -18.01 7.66
C ASP A 229 -1.18 -17.12 7.22
N ALA A 230 -0.89 -16.05 6.47
CA ALA A 230 -1.92 -15.17 5.93
C ALA A 230 -2.70 -15.85 4.80
N LEU A 231 -2.00 -16.57 3.91
CA LEU A 231 -2.64 -17.33 2.83
C LEU A 231 -3.53 -18.45 3.38
N SER A 232 -3.09 -19.14 4.44
CA SER A 232 -3.88 -20.19 5.09
C SER A 232 -5.18 -19.67 5.67
N LYS A 233 -5.17 -18.47 6.25
CA LYS A 233 -6.39 -17.82 6.76
C LYS A 233 -7.34 -17.40 5.63
N ILE A 234 -6.79 -17.00 4.47
CA ILE A 234 -7.58 -16.53 3.32
C ILE A 234 -8.17 -17.69 2.54
N TYR A 235 -7.37 -18.71 2.28
CA TYR A 235 -7.70 -19.78 1.33
C TYR A 235 -8.10 -21.09 1.99
N GLY A 236 -7.70 -21.34 3.24
CA GLY A 236 -8.03 -22.57 3.93
C GLY A 236 -7.67 -23.83 3.13
N SER A 237 -8.65 -24.73 2.95
CA SER A 237 -8.51 -25.96 2.16
C SER A 237 -8.20 -25.74 0.67
N ARG A 238 -8.50 -24.57 0.12
CA ARG A 238 -8.23 -24.23 -1.30
C ARG A 238 -6.72 -24.19 -1.62
N LEU A 239 -5.86 -24.11 -0.61
CA LEU A 239 -4.41 -24.26 -0.82
C LEU A 239 -4.02 -25.66 -1.32
N SER A 240 -4.89 -26.66 -1.18
CA SER A 240 -4.70 -28.01 -1.70
C SER A 240 -5.17 -28.16 -3.16
N GLU A 241 -5.79 -27.14 -3.77
CA GLU A 241 -6.23 -27.19 -5.15
C GLU A 241 -5.04 -27.26 -6.11
N ILE A 242 -5.18 -28.09 -7.16
CA ILE A 242 -4.19 -28.21 -8.23
C ILE A 242 -4.56 -27.23 -9.34
N ILE A 243 -3.64 -26.33 -9.65
CA ILE A 243 -3.83 -25.36 -10.73
C ILE A 243 -3.48 -26.01 -12.05
N PRO A 244 -4.36 -25.92 -13.10
CA PRO A 244 -4.07 -26.42 -14.43
C PRO A 244 -2.75 -25.88 -14.99
N LYS A 245 -2.06 -26.71 -15.78
CA LYS A 245 -0.78 -26.35 -16.39
C LYS A 245 -0.88 -25.06 -17.20
N GLY A 246 0.00 -24.10 -16.93
CA GLY A 246 0.09 -22.81 -17.61
C GLY A 246 -0.94 -21.77 -17.14
N GLN A 247 -1.87 -22.13 -16.26
CA GLN A 247 -2.78 -21.15 -15.64
C GLN A 247 -2.04 -20.39 -14.55
N THR A 248 -2.07 -19.05 -14.61
CA THR A 248 -1.52 -18.18 -13.54
C THR A 248 -2.64 -17.65 -12.65
N VAL A 249 -2.41 -17.71 -11.35
CA VAL A 249 -3.35 -17.26 -10.32
C VAL A 249 -2.67 -16.22 -9.44
N ASN A 250 -3.34 -15.08 -9.26
CA ASN A 250 -2.91 -14.05 -8.31
C ASN A 250 -3.42 -14.43 -6.91
N LEU A 251 -2.49 -14.62 -5.97
CA LEU A 251 -2.82 -15.01 -4.60
C LEU A 251 -3.19 -13.83 -3.71
N ILE A 252 -2.71 -12.62 -4.01
CA ILE A 252 -3.01 -11.42 -3.22
C ILE A 252 -3.24 -10.25 -4.17
N PRO A 253 -4.49 -9.76 -4.30
CA PRO A 253 -4.86 -8.73 -5.27
C PRO A 253 -4.44 -7.30 -4.87
N TYR A 254 -3.66 -7.15 -3.80
CA TYR A 254 -3.24 -5.84 -3.28
C TYR A 254 -1.74 -5.65 -3.39
N GLY A 255 -1.32 -4.54 -4.00
CA GLY A 255 0.10 -4.16 -4.15
C GLY A 255 0.76 -3.69 -2.86
N ASN A 256 0.80 -4.55 -1.82
CA ASN A 256 1.40 -4.22 -0.52
C ASN A 256 2.60 -5.14 -0.23
N HIS A 257 3.77 -4.54 0.02
CA HIS A 257 5.01 -5.25 0.35
C HIS A 257 4.86 -6.17 1.58
N CYS A 258 4.18 -5.71 2.62
CA CYS A 258 3.93 -6.50 3.83
C CYS A 258 3.05 -7.73 3.57
N ARG A 259 2.35 -7.80 2.44
CA ARG A 259 1.51 -8.92 2.00
C ARG A 259 2.16 -9.74 0.88
N GLY A 260 3.48 -9.60 0.68
CA GLY A 260 4.26 -10.44 -0.24
C GLY A 260 4.45 -9.88 -1.66
N THR A 261 3.84 -8.74 -2.00
CA THR A 261 4.13 -8.04 -3.27
C THR A 261 5.62 -7.71 -3.33
N LYS A 262 6.26 -8.03 -4.43
CA LYS A 262 7.65 -7.67 -4.68
C LYS A 262 7.70 -6.27 -5.28
N PHE A 263 8.55 -5.42 -4.73
CA PHE A 263 8.80 -4.08 -5.21
C PHE A 263 10.04 -4.09 -6.10
N ILE A 264 9.90 -3.56 -7.31
CA ILE A 264 10.96 -3.49 -8.31
C ILE A 264 11.27 -2.02 -8.56
N ASP A 265 12.54 -1.65 -8.50
CA ASP A 265 12.95 -0.31 -8.91
C ASP A 265 12.79 -0.13 -10.42
N ALA A 266 11.80 0.64 -10.77
CA ALA A 266 11.45 1.01 -12.13
C ALA A 266 11.80 2.49 -12.43
N THR A 267 12.70 3.10 -11.66
CA THR A 267 13.06 4.51 -11.83
C THR A 267 13.61 4.79 -13.25
N GLY A 268 14.16 3.77 -13.92
CA GLY A 268 14.55 3.85 -15.32
C GLY A 268 13.39 4.11 -16.31
N TRP A 269 12.12 3.96 -15.90
CA TRP A 269 10.96 4.35 -16.72
C TRP A 269 10.75 5.87 -16.79
N ALA A 270 11.42 6.65 -15.93
CA ALA A 270 11.25 8.09 -15.85
C ALA A 270 11.81 8.80 -17.10
N SER A 271 11.17 8.60 -18.24
CA SER A 271 11.39 9.36 -19.45
C SER A 271 10.96 10.83 -19.28
N GLU A 272 11.37 11.71 -20.17
CA GLU A 272 10.90 13.09 -20.19
C GLU A 272 9.39 13.15 -20.38
N LYS A 273 8.82 12.30 -21.27
CA LYS A 273 7.37 12.22 -21.51
C LYS A 273 6.60 11.79 -20.25
N LEU A 274 7.07 10.74 -19.56
CA LEU A 274 6.43 10.30 -18.32
C LEU A 274 6.52 11.38 -17.25
N ASN A 275 7.67 12.06 -17.15
CA ASN A 275 7.82 13.15 -16.19
C ASN A 275 6.84 14.30 -16.49
N ASP A 276 6.67 14.68 -17.75
CA ASP A 276 5.73 15.72 -18.16
C ASP A 276 4.28 15.29 -17.90
N ALA A 277 3.89 14.07 -18.24
CA ALA A 277 2.54 13.56 -17.98
C ALA A 277 2.18 13.55 -16.49
N ILE A 278 3.11 13.14 -15.62
CA ILE A 278 2.89 13.14 -14.16
C ILE A 278 2.93 14.57 -13.60
N ASP A 279 3.81 15.42 -14.12
CA ASP A 279 3.89 16.83 -13.71
C ASP A 279 2.60 17.57 -14.04
N ASP A 280 2.04 17.37 -15.23
CA ASP A 280 0.76 17.97 -15.65
C ASP A 280 -0.39 17.61 -14.69
N VAL A 281 -0.44 16.37 -14.22
CA VAL A 281 -1.42 15.96 -13.19
C VAL A 281 -1.14 16.62 -11.86
N CYS A 282 0.12 16.60 -11.40
CA CYS A 282 0.52 17.15 -10.10
C CYS A 282 0.37 18.68 -10.03
N LEU A 283 0.54 19.40 -11.14
CA LEU A 283 0.33 20.84 -11.23
C LEU A 283 -1.13 21.23 -11.05
N GLN A 284 -2.07 20.36 -11.40
CA GLN A 284 -3.50 20.58 -11.18
C GLN A 284 -3.94 20.35 -9.72
N ILE A 285 -3.07 19.74 -8.89
CA ILE A 285 -3.33 19.58 -7.45
C ILE A 285 -2.80 20.81 -6.71
N PRO A 286 -3.65 21.66 -6.15
CA PRO A 286 -3.23 22.91 -5.53
C PRO A 286 -2.22 22.67 -4.41
N GLN A 287 -1.09 23.40 -4.47
CA GLN A 287 -0.02 23.35 -3.45
C GLN A 287 0.49 21.93 -3.11
N PHE A 288 0.43 21.01 -4.07
CA PHE A 288 1.08 19.71 -3.97
C PHE A 288 2.53 19.81 -4.46
N TYR A 289 3.48 19.46 -3.63
CA TYR A 289 4.91 19.61 -3.90
C TYR A 289 5.74 18.36 -3.63
N TYR A 290 5.23 17.43 -2.83
CA TYR A 290 6.02 16.28 -2.36
C TYR A 290 5.11 15.12 -2.03
N GLY A 291 5.33 13.98 -2.67
CA GLY A 291 4.57 12.76 -2.36
C GLY A 291 4.75 11.66 -3.37
N ARG A 292 4.03 10.56 -3.14
CA ARG A 292 3.98 9.40 -4.02
C ARG A 292 2.55 9.16 -4.48
N LEU A 293 2.40 9.04 -5.79
CA LEU A 293 1.17 8.61 -6.42
C LEU A 293 1.24 7.09 -6.62
N ASP A 294 0.34 6.36 -5.97
CA ASP A 294 0.13 4.95 -6.25
C ASP A 294 -0.97 4.85 -7.32
N LEU A 295 -0.63 4.31 -8.48
CA LEU A 295 -1.52 4.29 -9.64
C LEU A 295 -1.58 2.92 -10.30
N LYS A 296 -2.72 2.63 -10.92
CA LYS A 296 -2.88 1.52 -11.85
C LYS A 296 -2.91 2.05 -13.27
N PHE A 297 -2.36 1.29 -14.21
CA PHE A 297 -2.25 1.70 -15.61
C PHE A 297 -2.21 0.50 -16.55
N ASN A 298 -2.48 0.74 -17.84
CA ASN A 298 -2.51 -0.32 -18.83
C ASN A 298 -1.11 -0.63 -19.38
N SER A 299 -0.41 0.38 -19.89
CA SER A 299 0.97 0.27 -20.37
C SER A 299 1.75 1.55 -20.07
N ILE A 300 3.08 1.47 -20.14
CA ILE A 300 3.94 2.63 -19.89
C ILE A 300 3.78 3.68 -21.01
N GLU A 301 3.59 3.23 -22.22
CA GLU A 301 3.39 4.11 -23.38
C GLU A 301 2.11 4.93 -23.23
N GLU A 302 1.01 4.31 -22.79
CA GLU A 302 -0.24 5.02 -22.53
C GLU A 302 -0.14 5.95 -21.33
N LEU A 303 0.59 5.56 -20.29
CA LEU A 303 0.85 6.41 -19.13
C LEU A 303 1.69 7.64 -19.50
N GLU A 304 2.67 7.52 -20.39
CA GLU A 304 3.42 8.63 -20.95
C GLU A 304 2.55 9.60 -21.78
N GLU A 305 1.45 9.10 -22.34
CA GLU A 305 0.44 9.90 -23.03
C GLU A 305 -0.63 10.48 -22.09
N GLY A 306 -0.55 10.20 -20.78
CA GLY A 306 -1.56 10.60 -19.80
C GLY A 306 -2.90 9.87 -19.94
N LYS A 307 -2.89 8.63 -20.49
CA LYS A 307 -4.07 7.84 -20.80
C LYS A 307 -4.11 6.53 -20.03
N ASN A 308 -5.30 5.96 -19.89
CA ASN A 308 -5.56 4.62 -19.35
C ASN A 308 -4.81 4.33 -18.03
N PHE A 309 -4.88 5.29 -17.11
CA PHE A 309 -4.38 5.16 -15.74
C PHE A 309 -5.39 5.70 -14.72
N SER A 310 -5.19 5.30 -13.46
CA SER A 310 -5.98 5.83 -12.34
C SER A 310 -5.14 5.88 -11.08
N ILE A 311 -5.11 7.01 -10.39
CA ILE A 311 -4.40 7.20 -9.12
C ILE A 311 -5.28 6.67 -7.99
N ILE A 312 -4.94 5.48 -7.50
CA ILE A 312 -5.71 4.81 -6.45
C ILE A 312 -5.40 5.34 -5.04
N GLU A 313 -4.25 6.00 -4.86
CA GLU A 313 -3.86 6.67 -3.62
C GLU A 313 -2.80 7.73 -3.88
N LEU A 314 -2.90 8.87 -3.19
CA LEU A 314 -1.87 9.88 -3.11
C LEU A 314 -1.37 9.94 -1.66
N ASN A 315 -0.09 9.64 -1.46
CA ASN A 315 0.60 9.69 -0.18
C ASN A 315 1.55 10.89 -0.18
N ALA A 316 1.34 11.86 0.73
CA ALA A 316 2.11 13.09 0.73
C ALA A 316 3.39 13.00 1.60
N ALA A 317 3.60 13.89 2.59
CA ALA A 317 4.87 13.95 3.36
C ALA A 317 5.25 12.66 4.09
N GLY A 318 4.27 11.83 4.47
CA GLY A 318 4.51 10.53 5.13
C GLY A 318 4.94 9.40 4.20
N SER A 319 5.02 9.66 2.89
CA SER A 319 5.40 8.64 1.92
C SER A 319 6.88 8.29 1.94
N GLU A 320 7.17 7.02 1.67
CA GLU A 320 8.53 6.50 1.51
C GLU A 320 8.87 6.35 0.01
N PRO A 321 10.14 6.51 -0.39
CA PRO A 321 10.60 6.17 -1.73
C PRO A 321 10.70 4.65 -1.90
N THR A 322 9.58 3.98 -2.08
CA THR A 322 9.45 2.52 -1.98
C THR A 322 10.21 1.70 -3.01
N HIS A 323 10.79 2.32 -4.04
CA HIS A 323 11.75 1.66 -4.95
C HIS A 323 13.02 1.16 -4.23
N ILE A 324 13.31 1.70 -3.03
CA ILE A 324 14.41 1.22 -2.20
C ILE A 324 14.27 -0.25 -1.82
N TYR A 325 13.04 -0.77 -1.74
CA TYR A 325 12.75 -2.16 -1.34
C TYR A 325 12.92 -3.18 -2.47
N ASP A 326 13.50 -2.79 -3.61
CA ASP A 326 13.94 -3.74 -4.61
C ASP A 326 14.99 -4.69 -4.00
N PRO A 327 14.81 -6.03 -4.09
CA PRO A 327 15.74 -7.01 -3.51
C PRO A 327 17.19 -6.91 -4.03
N THR A 328 17.40 -6.24 -5.17
CA THR A 328 18.74 -6.02 -5.72
C THR A 328 19.49 -4.87 -5.05
N HIS A 329 18.79 -4.03 -4.29
CA HIS A 329 19.38 -2.88 -3.62
C HIS A 329 19.93 -3.23 -2.24
N SER A 330 21.04 -2.60 -1.89
CA SER A 330 21.60 -2.69 -0.55
C SER A 330 20.91 -1.73 0.42
N ILE A 331 21.03 -2.00 1.72
CA ILE A 331 20.56 -1.07 2.77
C ILE A 331 21.26 0.31 2.68
N PHE A 332 22.50 0.36 2.19
CA PHE A 332 23.21 1.62 1.97
C PHE A 332 22.58 2.46 0.87
N PHE A 333 22.10 1.82 -0.21
CA PHE A 333 21.32 2.49 -1.24
C PHE A 333 20.02 3.06 -0.64
N ALA A 334 19.32 2.27 0.16
CA ALA A 334 18.10 2.70 0.83
C ALA A 334 18.35 3.93 1.72
N TRP A 335 19.39 3.91 2.55
CA TRP A 335 19.74 5.06 3.39
C TRP A 335 20.07 6.31 2.59
N LYS A 336 20.81 6.17 1.48
CA LYS A 336 21.10 7.27 0.57
C LYS A 336 19.82 7.89 -0.01
N GLU A 337 18.90 7.06 -0.50
CA GLU A 337 17.65 7.53 -1.08
C GLU A 337 16.70 8.14 -0.02
N ILE A 338 16.58 7.55 1.16
CA ILE A 338 15.80 8.13 2.28
C ILE A 338 16.38 9.49 2.67
N ALA A 339 17.69 9.60 2.84
CA ALA A 339 18.35 10.87 3.18
C ALA A 339 18.15 11.94 2.09
N LYS A 340 18.21 11.56 0.80
CA LYS A 340 17.90 12.43 -0.34
C LYS A 340 16.46 12.95 -0.26
N HIS A 341 15.48 12.08 0.04
CA HIS A 341 14.07 12.46 0.16
C HIS A 341 13.81 13.32 1.40
N PHE A 342 14.46 13.08 2.53
CA PHE A 342 14.40 13.97 3.70
C PHE A 342 14.95 15.37 3.39
N ARG A 343 16.04 15.45 2.61
CA ARG A 343 16.57 16.74 2.14
C ARG A 343 15.58 17.48 1.24
N LEU A 344 14.90 16.76 0.32
CA LEU A 344 13.90 17.34 -0.56
C LEU A 344 12.68 17.81 0.23
N LEU A 345 12.17 16.99 1.16
CA LEU A 345 11.09 17.34 2.06
C LEU A 345 11.42 18.60 2.88
N TYR A 346 12.63 18.68 3.45
CA TYR A 346 13.10 19.85 4.15
C TYR A 346 13.13 21.08 3.23
N LYS A 347 13.71 20.98 2.01
CA LYS A 347 13.82 22.10 1.06
C LYS A 347 12.43 22.65 0.72
N VAL A 348 11.50 21.77 0.36
CA VAL A 348 10.11 22.13 0.06
C VAL A 348 9.44 22.81 1.25
N SER A 349 9.54 22.22 2.44
CA SER A 349 8.88 22.73 3.65
C SER A 349 9.40 24.10 4.07
N VAL A 350 10.72 24.34 3.98
CA VAL A 350 11.32 25.63 4.34
C VAL A 350 10.91 26.74 3.38
N ILE A 351 10.83 26.43 2.08
CA ILE A 351 10.40 27.45 1.10
C ILE A 351 8.92 27.76 1.31
N ASN A 352 8.06 26.75 1.46
CA ASN A 352 6.64 26.97 1.74
C ASN A 352 6.43 27.74 3.07
N LYS A 353 7.25 27.46 4.09
CA LYS A 353 7.21 28.25 5.34
C LYS A 353 7.50 29.73 5.11
N ARG A 354 8.47 30.06 4.24
CA ARG A 354 8.78 31.45 3.85
C ARG A 354 7.64 32.07 3.05
N ASN A 355 6.90 31.26 2.30
CA ASN A 355 5.74 31.67 1.52
C ASN A 355 4.42 31.73 2.34
N GLY A 356 4.50 31.59 3.68
CA GLY A 356 3.35 31.76 4.59
C GLY A 356 2.75 30.47 5.13
N ALA A 357 3.19 29.28 4.70
CA ALA A 357 2.73 28.03 5.30
C ALA A 357 3.20 27.89 6.75
N SER A 358 2.53 27.05 7.54
CA SER A 358 2.85 26.85 8.94
C SER A 358 3.45 25.47 9.22
N TYR A 359 4.43 25.40 10.11
CA TYR A 359 4.79 24.15 10.77
C TYR A 359 3.80 23.84 11.87
N LEU A 360 3.64 22.58 12.23
CA LEU A 360 2.97 22.25 13.48
C LEU A 360 3.84 22.68 14.68
N ASN A 361 3.23 23.24 15.69
CA ASN A 361 3.90 23.42 16.97
C ASN A 361 4.05 22.08 17.70
N PHE A 362 4.80 22.06 18.81
CA PHE A 362 5.08 20.82 19.52
C PHE A 362 3.81 20.12 20.02
N LYS A 363 2.84 20.88 20.55
CA LYS A 363 1.57 20.34 21.07
C LYS A 363 0.73 19.70 19.94
N GLU A 364 0.61 20.39 18.82
CA GLU A 364 -0.11 19.89 17.63
C GLU A 364 0.53 18.62 17.07
N GLY A 365 1.86 18.61 16.95
CA GLY A 365 2.60 17.43 16.49
C GLY A 365 2.44 16.22 17.41
N MET A 366 2.52 16.42 18.72
CA MET A 366 2.29 15.35 19.70
C MET A 366 0.84 14.85 19.68
N GLN A 367 -0.12 15.75 19.49
CA GLN A 367 -1.52 15.38 19.33
C GLN A 367 -1.75 14.53 18.09
N MET A 368 -1.17 14.90 16.94
CA MET A 368 -1.22 14.10 15.70
C MET A 368 -0.68 12.68 15.93
N LEU A 369 0.46 12.53 16.61
CA LEU A 369 1.05 11.22 16.92
C LEU A 369 0.14 10.39 17.83
N LYS A 370 -0.49 11.00 18.83
CA LYS A 370 -1.44 10.36 19.74
C LYS A 370 -2.67 9.86 18.97
N GLU A 371 -3.29 10.73 18.18
CA GLU A 371 -4.46 10.40 17.36
C GLU A 371 -4.18 9.23 16.40
N ASN A 372 -3.00 9.25 15.75
CA ASN A 372 -2.59 8.17 14.85
C ASN A 372 -2.40 6.83 15.60
N LYS A 373 -1.86 6.87 16.83
CA LYS A 373 -1.71 5.66 17.65
C LYS A 373 -3.07 5.07 18.03
N GLU A 374 -4.02 5.91 18.42
CA GLU A 374 -5.39 5.51 18.78
C GLU A 374 -6.13 4.95 17.57
N LEU A 375 -6.06 5.62 16.42
CA LEU A 375 -6.64 5.14 15.17
C LEU A 375 -6.05 3.79 14.75
N THR A 376 -4.72 3.66 14.80
CA THR A 376 -4.03 2.40 14.47
C THR A 376 -4.50 1.25 15.36
N LYS A 377 -4.75 1.52 16.65
CA LYS A 377 -5.29 0.51 17.57
C LYS A 377 -6.70 0.09 17.16
N LYS A 378 -7.57 1.04 16.80
CA LYS A 378 -8.94 0.75 16.32
C LYS A 378 -8.90 -0.08 15.04
N LEU A 379 -8.11 0.31 14.04
CA LEU A 379 -8.02 -0.40 12.76
C LEU A 379 -7.44 -1.82 12.89
N LYS A 380 -6.51 -2.04 13.83
CA LYS A 380 -5.98 -3.38 14.12
C LYS A 380 -7.00 -4.30 14.80
N ALA A 381 -7.98 -3.75 15.48
CA ALA A 381 -9.06 -4.52 16.11
C ALA A 381 -10.17 -4.91 15.13
N VAL A 382 -10.20 -4.33 13.93
CA VAL A 382 -11.14 -4.70 12.87
C VAL A 382 -10.70 -6.03 12.28
N ALA A 383 -11.44 -7.10 12.57
CA ALA A 383 -11.26 -8.42 11.98
C ALA A 383 -11.96 -8.46 10.61
N LEU A 384 -11.20 -8.38 9.54
CA LEU A 384 -11.72 -8.43 8.17
C LEU A 384 -11.18 -9.65 7.43
#